data_ae52cb4b6cef4449b1414da4a42194bc
#
_entry.id   ae52cb4b6cef4449b1414da4a42194bc
#
_cell.length_a   1.000
_cell.length_b   1.000
_cell.length_c   1.000
_cell.angle_alpha   90.00
_cell.angle_beta   90.00
_cell.angle_gamma   90.00
#
_symmetry.space_group_name_H-M   'P 1'
#
loop_
_entity.id
_entity.type
_entity.pdbx_description
1 polymer ?
#
loop_
_entity_poly.entity_id
_entity_poly.type
_entity_poly.pdbx_seq_one_letter_code
_entity_poly.pdbx_strand_id
1 'polypeptide(L)'
;MYKRQTLWNAVPKFVRELNELVQAHCENSLPLEIAPIRFASWMGGDRDGNPNVTHSVTQEVLWLSRWQAADLYLRDIEDLRWELSIQACSDELKQALGYEHPEPYREYLRDTRQRLKATRHWLAQKLQGFEADDSQIIQTKSELLEPLLLCHRSLIESNLPEIANGKLLDFIYRVNCFGIELLK
;
A
#
# COMPACT_ATOMS: atom_id res chain seq x y z
N MET A 1 -18.84 -0.26 4.94
CA MET A 1 -17.95 -0.94 3.97
C MET A 1 -17.77 -0.13 2.68
N TYR A 2 -18.84 0.33 2.00
CA TYR A 2 -18.77 1.06 0.72
C TYR A 2 -17.95 2.36 0.73
N LYS A 3 -18.04 3.20 1.77
CA LYS A 3 -17.35 4.51 1.84
C LYS A 3 -15.82 4.39 1.76
N ARG A 4 -15.23 3.38 2.40
CA ARG A 4 -13.76 3.18 2.41
C ARG A 4 -13.25 2.75 1.03
N GLN A 5 -13.99 1.89 0.34
CA GLN A 5 -13.64 1.45 -1.01
C GLN A 5 -13.78 2.60 -2.03
N THR A 6 -14.75 3.48 -1.83
CA THR A 6 -14.90 4.70 -2.64
C THR A 6 -13.67 5.61 -2.49
N LEU A 7 -13.21 5.88 -1.26
CA LEU A 7 -12.00 6.64 -1.01
C LEU A 7 -10.75 5.97 -1.59
N TRP A 8 -10.63 4.64 -1.43
CA TRP A 8 -9.53 3.85 -1.99
C TRP A 8 -9.37 4.02 -3.50
N ASN A 9 -10.48 4.08 -4.22
CA ASN A 9 -10.49 4.27 -5.66
C ASN A 9 -10.37 5.74 -6.09
N ALA A 10 -10.82 6.68 -5.26
CA ALA A 10 -10.80 8.10 -5.57
C ALA A 10 -9.42 8.76 -5.35
N VAL A 11 -8.68 8.31 -4.32
CA VAL A 11 -7.40 8.93 -3.95
C VAL A 11 -6.37 8.93 -5.09
N PRO A 12 -6.10 7.83 -5.80
CA PRO A 12 -5.15 7.88 -6.91
C PRO A 12 -5.55 8.85 -8.01
N LYS A 13 -6.84 8.90 -8.35
CA LYS A 13 -7.37 9.84 -9.35
C LYS A 13 -7.14 11.29 -8.94
N PHE A 14 -7.48 11.61 -7.70
CA PHE A 14 -7.26 12.94 -7.14
C PHE A 14 -5.78 13.33 -7.16
N VAL A 15 -4.85 12.43 -6.78
CA VAL A 15 -3.42 12.74 -6.78
C VAL A 15 -2.89 12.92 -8.19
N ARG A 16 -3.40 12.17 -9.18
CA ARG A 16 -3.06 12.36 -10.59
C ARG A 16 -3.51 13.73 -11.12
N GLU A 17 -4.77 14.08 -10.90
CA GLU A 17 -5.32 15.38 -11.30
C GLU A 17 -4.55 16.53 -10.64
N LEU A 18 -4.20 16.38 -9.35
CA LEU A 18 -3.37 17.35 -8.64
C LEU A 18 -1.98 17.47 -9.28
N ASN A 19 -1.35 16.34 -9.65
CA ASN A 19 -0.04 16.34 -10.29
C ASN A 19 -0.08 17.00 -11.67
N GLU A 20 -1.11 16.75 -12.47
CA GLU A 20 -1.33 17.41 -13.77
C GLU A 20 -1.47 18.92 -13.61
N LEU A 21 -2.23 19.39 -12.60
CA LEU A 21 -2.37 20.81 -12.32
C LEU A 21 -1.04 21.43 -11.87
N VAL A 22 -0.26 20.74 -11.03
CA VAL A 22 1.06 21.22 -10.58
C VAL A 22 2.01 21.31 -11.78
N GLN A 23 2.06 20.30 -12.64
CA GLN A 23 2.88 20.34 -13.86
C GLN A 23 2.50 21.47 -14.79
N ALA A 24 1.21 21.74 -14.96
CA ALA A 24 0.73 22.82 -15.83
C ALA A 24 1.09 24.23 -15.32
N HIS A 25 1.29 24.42 -14.00
CA HIS A 25 1.49 25.73 -13.40
C HIS A 25 2.90 25.95 -12.82
N CYS A 26 3.62 24.88 -12.50
CA CYS A 26 4.89 24.96 -11.78
C CYS A 26 6.08 24.31 -12.51
N GLU A 27 5.90 23.75 -13.70
CA GLU A 27 6.92 23.01 -14.48
C GLU A 27 7.57 21.82 -13.73
N ASN A 28 7.02 21.44 -12.59
CA ASN A 28 7.52 20.35 -11.74
C ASN A 28 6.44 19.31 -11.51
N SER A 29 6.86 18.06 -11.36
CA SER A 29 5.99 16.96 -10.92
C SER A 29 5.96 16.86 -9.41
N LEU A 30 4.86 16.34 -8.86
CA LEU A 30 4.81 15.97 -7.45
C LEU A 30 5.77 14.80 -7.17
N PRO A 31 6.46 14.80 -6.02
CA PRO A 31 7.26 13.65 -5.60
C PRO A 31 6.40 12.38 -5.51
N LEU A 32 6.95 11.22 -5.90
CA LEU A 32 6.23 9.94 -5.81
C LEU A 32 5.74 9.60 -4.39
N GLU A 33 6.46 10.06 -3.39
CA GLU A 33 6.17 9.80 -1.97
C GLU A 33 5.22 10.82 -1.34
N ILE A 34 4.61 11.71 -2.15
CA ILE A 34 3.71 12.72 -1.63
C ILE A 34 2.45 12.08 -1.02
N ALA A 35 2.01 12.63 0.10
CA ALA A 35 0.74 12.33 0.76
C ALA A 35 -0.08 13.62 0.90
N PRO A 36 -0.73 14.11 -0.16
CA PRO A 36 -1.44 15.39 -0.11
C PRO A 36 -2.69 15.32 0.77
N ILE A 37 -3.19 14.11 1.02
CA ILE A 37 -4.33 13.84 1.89
C ILE A 37 -3.95 12.76 2.91
N ARG A 38 -4.38 12.96 4.15
CA ARG A 38 -4.32 11.97 5.23
C ARG A 38 -5.71 11.79 5.81
N PHE A 39 -6.06 10.56 6.12
CA PHE A 39 -7.35 10.22 6.67
C PHE A 39 -7.22 9.92 8.17
N ALA A 40 -8.17 10.47 8.96
CA ALA A 40 -8.31 10.16 10.37
C ALA A 40 -9.69 9.59 10.65
N SER A 41 -9.83 8.84 11.75
CA SER A 41 -11.10 8.26 12.18
C SER A 41 -11.39 8.65 13.63
N TRP A 42 -12.64 9.01 13.89
CA TRP A 42 -13.18 9.22 15.24
C TRP A 42 -13.61 7.91 15.91
N MET A 43 -13.76 6.84 15.13
CA MET A 43 -14.23 5.55 15.67
C MET A 43 -13.22 4.97 16.65
N GLY A 44 -13.67 4.73 17.88
CA GLY A 44 -12.86 4.16 18.95
C GLY A 44 -11.81 5.11 19.55
N GLY A 45 -11.70 6.35 19.08
CA GLY A 45 -10.75 7.34 19.57
C GLY A 45 -11.36 8.41 20.46
N ASP A 46 -12.58 8.81 20.16
CA ASP A 46 -13.32 9.82 20.91
C ASP A 46 -13.98 9.19 22.14
N ARG A 47 -13.48 9.54 23.31
CA ARG A 47 -13.96 9.03 24.59
C ARG A 47 -14.97 9.96 25.26
N ASP A 48 -15.16 11.17 24.80
CA ASP A 48 -15.99 12.26 25.27
C ASP A 48 -17.15 11.85 26.23
N GLY A 49 -16.79 11.31 27.40
CA GLY A 49 -17.70 10.81 28.41
C GLY A 49 -18.42 9.49 28.08
N ASN A 50 -18.12 8.82 26.97
CA ASN A 50 -18.72 7.54 26.62
C ASN A 50 -18.01 6.37 27.31
N PRO A 51 -18.61 5.71 28.33
CA PRO A 51 -17.98 4.62 29.06
C PRO A 51 -17.79 3.35 28.21
N ASN A 52 -18.44 3.26 27.05
CA ASN A 52 -18.33 2.11 26.14
C ASN A 52 -17.08 2.17 25.24
N VAL A 53 -16.41 3.32 25.13
CA VAL A 53 -15.17 3.46 24.39
C VAL A 53 -13.98 3.13 25.31
N THR A 54 -13.77 1.86 25.53
CA THR A 54 -12.68 1.32 26.35
C THR A 54 -11.38 1.20 25.53
N HIS A 55 -10.27 0.99 26.23
CA HIS A 55 -8.97 0.71 25.60
C HIS A 55 -9.03 -0.50 24.63
N SER A 56 -9.74 -1.57 25.01
CA SER A 56 -9.92 -2.75 24.16
C SER A 56 -10.69 -2.43 22.89
N VAL A 57 -11.75 -1.65 22.97
CA VAL A 57 -12.51 -1.20 21.79
C VAL A 57 -11.63 -0.37 20.84
N THR A 58 -10.82 0.54 21.38
CA THR A 58 -9.88 1.33 20.57
C THR A 58 -8.89 0.41 19.85
N GLN A 59 -8.34 -0.58 20.55
CA GLN A 59 -7.39 -1.54 19.99
C GLN A 59 -8.04 -2.40 18.88
N GLU A 60 -9.25 -2.90 19.11
CA GLU A 60 -10.00 -3.66 18.10
C GLU A 60 -10.28 -2.84 16.85
N VAL A 61 -10.66 -1.57 16.98
CA VAL A 61 -10.90 -0.67 15.84
C VAL A 61 -9.61 -0.45 15.04
N LEU A 62 -8.46 -0.27 15.70
CA LEU A 62 -7.16 -0.15 15.03
C LEU A 62 -6.79 -1.44 14.28
N TRP A 63 -6.95 -2.61 14.90
CA TRP A 63 -6.71 -3.89 14.23
C TRP A 63 -7.63 -4.10 13.04
N LEU A 64 -8.92 -3.78 13.19
CA LEU A 64 -9.89 -3.89 12.08
C LEU A 64 -9.55 -2.95 10.92
N SER A 65 -9.12 -1.72 11.22
CA SER A 65 -8.69 -0.75 10.22
C SER A 65 -7.47 -1.26 9.44
N ARG A 66 -6.47 -1.77 10.15
CA ARG A 66 -5.25 -2.35 9.59
C ARG A 66 -5.53 -3.65 8.81
N TRP A 67 -6.43 -4.49 9.31
CA TRP A 67 -6.87 -5.70 8.60
C TRP A 67 -7.49 -5.34 7.25
N GLN A 68 -8.34 -4.32 7.23
CA GLN A 68 -8.98 -3.85 6.00
C GLN A 68 -7.98 -3.25 5.02
N ALA A 69 -6.98 -2.51 5.51
CA ALA A 69 -5.89 -2.01 4.67
C ALA A 69 -5.13 -3.18 4.03
N ALA A 70 -4.73 -4.18 4.81
CA ALA A 70 -4.02 -5.35 4.31
C ALA A 70 -4.84 -6.13 3.27
N ASP A 71 -6.16 -6.27 3.44
CA ASP A 71 -7.04 -6.93 2.49
C ASP A 71 -7.15 -6.15 1.16
N LEU A 72 -7.23 -4.82 1.22
CA LEU A 72 -7.25 -3.97 0.03
C LEU A 72 -5.90 -4.00 -0.71
N TYR A 73 -4.78 -3.90 0.00
CA TYR A 73 -3.44 -4.02 -0.60
C TYR A 73 -3.18 -5.40 -1.21
N LEU A 74 -3.73 -6.46 -0.62
CA LEU A 74 -3.63 -7.79 -1.21
C LEU A 74 -4.34 -7.87 -2.56
N ARG A 75 -5.49 -7.24 -2.72
CA ARG A 75 -6.19 -7.18 -4.02
C ARG A 75 -5.38 -6.40 -5.02
N ASP A 76 -4.89 -5.23 -4.63
CA ASP A 76 -4.07 -4.39 -5.51
C ASP A 76 -2.79 -5.10 -5.96
N ILE A 77 -2.07 -5.80 -5.06
CA ILE A 77 -0.83 -6.50 -5.44
C ILE A 77 -1.10 -7.73 -6.32
N GLU A 78 -2.23 -8.41 -6.14
CA GLU A 78 -2.61 -9.52 -7.04
C GLU A 78 -2.90 -8.99 -8.45
N ASP A 79 -3.67 -7.91 -8.57
CA ASP A 79 -3.97 -7.26 -9.85
C ASP A 79 -2.70 -6.72 -10.52
N LEU A 80 -1.81 -6.08 -9.73
CA LEU A 80 -0.55 -5.54 -10.21
C LEU A 80 0.37 -6.64 -10.74
N ARG A 81 0.47 -7.79 -10.07
CA ARG A 81 1.32 -8.90 -10.50
C ARG A 81 0.94 -9.47 -11.86
N TRP A 82 -0.32 -9.38 -12.26
CA TRP A 82 -0.74 -9.77 -13.60
C TRP A 82 -0.25 -8.80 -14.69
N GLU A 83 -0.22 -7.50 -14.39
CA GLU A 83 0.29 -6.48 -15.31
C GLU A 83 1.83 -6.50 -15.41
N LEU A 84 2.52 -6.88 -14.34
CA LEU A 84 3.98 -6.93 -14.26
C LEU A 84 4.58 -8.26 -14.73
N SER A 85 3.91 -9.00 -15.61
CA SER A 85 4.47 -10.17 -16.30
C SER A 85 5.38 -9.69 -17.44
N ILE A 86 6.51 -9.08 -17.07
CA ILE A 86 7.46 -8.41 -17.96
C ILE A 86 8.86 -8.94 -17.66
N GLN A 87 9.63 -9.25 -18.72
CA GLN A 87 10.99 -9.78 -18.59
C GLN A 87 12.05 -8.67 -18.44
N ALA A 88 11.85 -7.54 -19.14
CA ALA A 88 12.81 -6.43 -19.10
C ALA A 88 12.78 -5.74 -17.73
N CYS A 89 13.93 -5.63 -17.08
CA CYS A 89 14.08 -4.93 -15.80
C CYS A 89 15.48 -4.31 -15.67
N SER A 90 15.60 -3.35 -14.74
CA SER A 90 16.87 -2.70 -14.41
C SER A 90 17.86 -3.66 -13.72
N ASP A 91 19.12 -3.28 -13.74
CA ASP A 91 20.16 -4.01 -13.02
C ASP A 91 19.99 -3.90 -11.50
N GLU A 92 19.43 -2.78 -10.98
CA GLU A 92 19.06 -2.63 -9.57
C GLU A 92 18.07 -3.72 -9.13
N LEU A 93 17.03 -3.98 -9.92
CA LEU A 93 16.05 -5.01 -9.60
C LEU A 93 16.64 -6.43 -9.71
N LYS A 94 17.53 -6.70 -10.69
CA LYS A 94 18.22 -7.99 -10.80
C LYS A 94 19.12 -8.25 -9.60
N GLN A 95 19.85 -7.21 -9.15
CA GLN A 95 20.69 -7.32 -7.95
C GLN A 95 19.88 -7.57 -6.70
N ALA A 96 18.73 -6.89 -6.55
CA ALA A 96 17.82 -7.10 -5.42
C ALA A 96 17.22 -8.52 -5.39
N LEU A 97 16.98 -9.14 -6.55
CA LEU A 97 16.57 -10.54 -6.66
C LEU A 97 17.73 -11.52 -6.38
N GLY A 98 18.95 -11.19 -6.77
CA GLY A 98 20.13 -12.05 -6.64
C GLY A 98 20.22 -13.19 -7.66
N TYR A 99 19.27 -13.33 -8.57
CA TYR A 99 19.24 -14.31 -9.66
C TYR A 99 18.38 -13.85 -10.83
N GLU A 100 18.60 -14.41 -12.00
CA GLU A 100 17.78 -14.13 -13.18
C GLU A 100 16.42 -14.85 -13.10
N HIS A 101 15.35 -14.15 -13.43
CA HIS A 101 14.00 -14.70 -13.46
C HIS A 101 13.23 -14.18 -14.69
N PRO A 102 12.42 -15.00 -15.37
CA PRO A 102 11.64 -14.59 -16.55
C PRO A 102 10.59 -13.52 -16.24
N GLU A 103 10.13 -13.43 -14.99
CA GLU A 103 9.15 -12.46 -14.51
C GLU A 103 9.67 -11.76 -13.24
N PRO A 104 10.71 -10.89 -13.36
CA PRO A 104 11.44 -10.35 -12.20
C PRO A 104 10.57 -9.55 -11.24
N TYR A 105 9.65 -8.75 -11.74
CA TYR A 105 8.76 -7.94 -10.89
C TYR A 105 7.80 -8.81 -10.07
N ARG A 106 7.22 -9.84 -10.67
CA ARG A 106 6.31 -10.77 -9.98
C ARG A 106 7.03 -11.54 -8.89
N GLU A 107 8.26 -11.95 -9.18
CA GLU A 107 9.09 -12.67 -8.22
C GLU A 107 9.50 -11.75 -7.07
N TYR A 108 9.94 -10.53 -7.37
CA TYR A 108 10.31 -9.54 -6.36
C TYR A 108 9.16 -9.17 -5.42
N LEU A 109 7.96 -8.97 -5.97
CA LEU A 109 6.75 -8.67 -5.18
C LEU A 109 6.16 -9.89 -4.47
N ARG A 110 6.70 -11.10 -4.66
CA ARG A 110 6.21 -12.31 -4.01
C ARG A 110 6.35 -12.23 -2.49
N ASP A 111 7.48 -11.75 -1.98
CA ASP A 111 7.70 -11.57 -0.54
C ASP A 111 6.72 -10.55 0.05
N THR A 112 6.59 -9.38 -0.56
CA THR A 112 5.63 -8.35 -0.12
C THR A 112 4.20 -8.91 -0.05
N ARG A 113 3.81 -9.69 -1.04
CA ARG A 113 2.49 -10.35 -1.07
C ARG A 113 2.34 -11.37 0.07
N GLN A 114 3.35 -12.18 0.33
CA GLN A 114 3.33 -13.17 1.42
C GLN A 114 3.22 -12.46 2.78
N ARG A 115 3.98 -11.41 2.99
CA ARG A 115 3.95 -10.60 4.21
C ARG A 115 2.60 -9.88 4.39
N LEU A 116 1.97 -9.39 3.34
CA LEU A 116 0.60 -8.86 3.39
C LEU A 116 -0.42 -9.92 3.80
N LYS A 117 -0.28 -11.16 3.29
CA LYS A 117 -1.13 -12.30 3.70
C LYS A 117 -0.93 -12.65 5.18
N ALA A 118 0.32 -12.70 5.63
CA ALA A 118 0.65 -12.92 7.03
C ALA A 118 0.07 -11.82 7.93
N THR A 119 0.22 -10.56 7.53
CA THR A 119 -0.35 -9.40 8.25
C THR A 119 -1.87 -9.52 8.39
N ARG A 120 -2.58 -9.80 7.30
CA ARG A 120 -4.03 -9.96 7.32
C ARG A 120 -4.46 -11.14 8.22
N HIS A 121 -3.76 -12.26 8.13
CA HIS A 121 -4.04 -13.44 8.95
C HIS A 121 -3.80 -13.17 10.43
N TRP A 122 -2.66 -12.59 10.77
CA TRP A 122 -2.30 -12.20 12.14
C TRP A 122 -3.38 -11.28 12.76
N LEU A 123 -3.83 -10.26 12.01
CA LEU A 123 -4.87 -9.34 12.47
C LEU A 123 -6.22 -10.05 12.66
N ALA A 124 -6.56 -11.01 11.80
CA ALA A 124 -7.77 -11.81 11.97
C ALA A 124 -7.73 -12.65 13.24
N GLN A 125 -6.57 -13.22 13.58
CA GLN A 125 -6.37 -13.97 14.83
C GLN A 125 -6.45 -13.07 16.07
N LYS A 126 -5.81 -11.88 16.04
CA LYS A 126 -5.89 -10.90 17.12
C LYS A 126 -7.32 -10.43 17.39
N LEU A 127 -8.11 -10.19 16.35
CA LEU A 127 -9.54 -9.82 16.45
C LEU A 127 -10.40 -10.95 17.06
N GLN A 128 -9.97 -12.19 16.97
CA GLN A 128 -10.61 -13.36 17.61
C GLN A 128 -10.05 -13.66 19.01
N GLY A 129 -9.10 -12.87 19.50
CA GLY A 129 -8.49 -13.04 20.82
C GLY A 129 -7.38 -14.11 20.89
N PHE A 130 -6.87 -14.56 19.73
CA PHE A 130 -5.77 -15.53 19.70
C PHE A 130 -4.41 -14.86 19.75
N GLU A 131 -3.43 -15.52 20.35
CA GLU A 131 -2.02 -15.19 20.20
C GLU A 131 -1.54 -15.60 18.80
N ALA A 132 -0.73 -14.77 18.16
CA ALA A 132 -0.23 -15.03 16.82
C ALA A 132 1.19 -14.49 16.63
N ASP A 133 1.99 -15.21 15.86
CA ASP A 133 3.36 -14.81 15.49
C ASP A 133 3.33 -13.60 14.54
N ASP A 134 4.13 -12.59 14.87
CA ASP A 134 4.25 -11.34 14.13
C ASP A 134 5.57 -11.21 13.36
N SER A 135 6.37 -12.25 13.27
CA SER A 135 7.70 -12.23 12.64
C SER A 135 7.67 -11.92 11.13
N GLN A 136 6.56 -12.22 10.47
CA GLN A 136 6.41 -12.09 9.02
C GLN A 136 5.43 -10.98 8.59
N ILE A 137 4.96 -10.15 9.53
CA ILE A 137 4.00 -9.10 9.20
C ILE A 137 4.71 -7.84 8.67
N ILE A 138 3.96 -7.02 7.93
CA ILE A 138 4.39 -5.66 7.57
C ILE A 138 4.11 -4.75 8.76
N GLN A 139 5.15 -4.19 9.33
CA GLN A 139 5.05 -3.33 10.52
C GLN A 139 5.09 -1.83 10.18
N THR A 140 5.75 -1.47 9.10
CA THR A 140 5.95 -0.07 8.71
C THR A 140 5.47 0.20 7.29
N LYS A 141 5.16 1.48 7.02
CA LYS A 141 4.82 1.95 5.66
C LYS A 141 5.97 1.69 4.69
N SER A 142 7.22 1.90 5.11
CA SER A 142 8.41 1.74 4.26
C SER A 142 8.56 0.31 3.76
N GLU A 143 8.29 -0.69 4.60
CA GLU A 143 8.36 -2.10 4.18
C GLU A 143 7.39 -2.46 3.04
N LEU A 144 6.28 -1.73 2.93
CA LEU A 144 5.35 -1.89 1.81
C LEU A 144 5.71 -0.99 0.63
N LEU A 145 6.22 0.21 0.89
CA LEU A 145 6.45 1.23 -0.12
C LEU A 145 7.74 0.98 -0.94
N GLU A 146 8.85 0.63 -0.27
CA GLU A 146 10.16 0.46 -0.92
C GLU A 146 10.15 -0.56 -2.07
N PRO A 147 9.53 -1.74 -1.95
CA PRO A 147 9.43 -2.68 -3.06
C PRO A 147 8.69 -2.12 -4.28
N LEU A 148 7.66 -1.30 -4.05
CA LEU A 148 6.89 -0.67 -5.13
C LEU A 148 7.71 0.44 -5.82
N LEU A 149 8.45 1.23 -5.05
CA LEU A 149 9.33 2.28 -5.58
C LEU A 149 10.46 1.68 -6.43
N LEU A 150 11.06 0.57 -6.00
CA LEU A 150 12.07 -0.13 -6.79
C LEU A 150 11.48 -0.65 -8.11
N CYS A 151 10.31 -1.27 -8.08
CA CYS A 151 9.62 -1.69 -9.30
C CYS A 151 9.34 -0.50 -10.23
N HIS A 152 8.90 0.64 -9.69
CA HIS A 152 8.62 1.85 -10.46
C HIS A 152 9.90 2.38 -11.14
N ARG A 153 11.01 2.54 -10.39
CA ARG A 153 12.30 2.97 -10.96
C ARG A 153 12.76 2.02 -12.06
N SER A 154 12.70 0.72 -11.81
CA SER A 154 13.11 -0.29 -12.77
C SER A 154 12.29 -0.23 -14.07
N LEU A 155 10.99 0.01 -14.01
CA LEU A 155 10.15 0.17 -15.20
C LEU A 155 10.50 1.43 -15.98
N ILE A 156 10.77 2.54 -15.29
CA ILE A 156 11.22 3.79 -15.95
C ILE A 156 12.56 3.57 -16.66
N GLU A 157 13.54 2.96 -16.02
CA GLU A 157 14.84 2.64 -16.62
C GLU A 157 14.73 1.66 -17.81
N SER A 158 13.75 0.75 -17.75
CA SER A 158 13.45 -0.19 -18.83
C SER A 158 12.63 0.42 -19.98
N ASN A 159 12.43 1.75 -19.97
CA ASN A 159 11.65 2.50 -20.95
C ASN A 159 10.17 2.06 -21.05
N LEU A 160 9.56 1.77 -19.89
CA LEU A 160 8.16 1.36 -19.73
C LEU A 160 7.39 2.33 -18.83
N PRO A 161 7.41 3.65 -19.09
CA PRO A 161 6.80 4.65 -18.22
C PRO A 161 5.27 4.52 -18.12
N GLU A 162 4.61 4.03 -19.17
CA GLU A 162 3.16 3.85 -19.16
C GLU A 162 2.72 2.81 -18.12
N ILE A 163 3.49 1.72 -17.99
CA ILE A 163 3.23 0.67 -16.99
C ILE A 163 3.61 1.15 -15.59
N ALA A 164 4.76 1.83 -15.45
CA ALA A 164 5.18 2.42 -14.19
C ALA A 164 4.12 3.38 -13.63
N ASN A 165 3.58 4.23 -14.50
CA ASN A 165 2.58 5.24 -14.16
C ASN A 165 1.13 4.72 -14.20
N GLY A 166 0.92 3.42 -14.41
CA GLY A 166 -0.36 2.73 -14.34
C GLY A 166 -0.81 2.40 -12.92
N LYS A 167 -1.25 1.14 -12.70
CA LYS A 167 -1.72 0.64 -11.39
C LYS A 167 -0.62 0.66 -10.32
N LEU A 168 0.66 0.54 -10.71
CA LEU A 168 1.77 0.62 -9.76
C LEU A 168 1.82 1.99 -9.09
N LEU A 169 1.70 3.08 -9.87
CA LEU A 169 1.64 4.43 -9.32
C LEU A 169 0.40 4.65 -8.44
N ASP A 170 -0.76 4.10 -8.83
CA ASP A 170 -1.97 4.16 -8.01
C ASP A 170 -1.76 3.47 -6.66
N PHE A 171 -1.05 2.33 -6.65
CA PHE A 171 -0.73 1.63 -5.43
C PHE A 171 0.21 2.47 -4.54
N ILE A 172 1.26 3.07 -5.11
CA ILE A 172 2.18 3.97 -4.39
C ILE A 172 1.41 5.13 -3.75
N TYR A 173 0.50 5.77 -4.48
CA TYR A 173 -0.33 6.86 -3.94
C TYR A 173 -1.22 6.40 -2.79
N ARG A 174 -1.81 5.20 -2.88
CA ARG A 174 -2.60 4.61 -1.79
C ARG A 174 -1.75 4.39 -0.54
N VAL A 175 -0.57 3.79 -0.69
CA VAL A 175 0.34 3.56 0.44
C VAL A 175 0.76 4.89 1.08
N ASN A 176 1.01 5.92 0.28
CA ASN A 176 1.37 7.23 0.79
C ASN A 176 0.25 7.90 1.59
N CYS A 177 -0.98 7.86 1.08
CA CYS A 177 -2.12 8.55 1.69
C CYS A 177 -2.76 7.77 2.85
N PHE A 178 -2.82 6.44 2.76
CA PHE A 178 -3.48 5.60 3.76
C PHE A 178 -2.51 4.95 4.75
N GLY A 179 -1.22 4.78 4.40
CA GLY A 179 -0.29 4.02 5.22
C GLY A 179 -0.69 2.55 5.33
N ILE A 180 -0.32 1.91 6.45
CA ILE A 180 -0.67 0.50 6.73
C ILE A 180 -1.94 0.35 7.58
N GLU A 181 -2.56 1.45 7.98
CA GLU A 181 -3.67 1.47 8.95
C GLU A 181 -4.99 1.98 8.37
N LEU A 182 -5.03 2.37 7.10
CA LEU A 182 -6.15 2.95 6.38
C LEU A 182 -6.65 4.30 6.95
N LEU A 183 -6.74 4.41 8.27
CA LEU A 183 -7.20 5.57 9.02
C LEU A 183 -6.35 5.70 10.29
N LYS A 184 -5.86 6.90 10.56
CA LYS A 184 -5.14 7.24 11.80
C LYS A 184 -6.06 7.90 12.82
#